data_576556da03f75a715faa688c94572684
#
_entry.id   576556da03f75a715faa688c94572684
#
_cell.length_a   1.000
_cell.length_b   1.000
_cell.length_c   1.000
_cell.angle_alpha   90.00
_cell.angle_beta   90.00
_cell.angle_gamma   90.00
#
_symmetry.space_group_name_H-M   'P 1'
#
loop_
_entity.id
_entity.type
_entity.pdbx_description
1 polymer ?
#
loop_
_entity_poly.entity_id
_entity_poly.type
_entity_poly.pdbx_seq_one_letter_code
_entity_poly.pdbx_strand_id
1 'polypeptide(L)'
;MLKPPVEIVDALNKDTCTWLYNIADTNPAAFINDNQVIGMFKDKTIPYKNLHRSMPDPFGQAERVLNIARFIAQKEILDYYGEYSYPENTELVKWIPGDSMSIHSDNSWTEGNGLETQKGVEHPTNYRTYSAIFYINDDYEGGEIYFPGFDIEIKPKQGSLVIFPSNDNYTHGVKEVTKLNRYTIAAWYAGHEYYAE
;
A
#
# COMPACT_ATOMS: atom_id res chain seq x y z
N MET A 1 -7.08 -21.46 12.10
CA MET A 1 -6.49 -20.25 12.71
C MET A 1 -6.06 -19.35 11.55
N LEU A 2 -6.39 -18.05 11.57
CA LEU A 2 -5.96 -17.11 10.55
C LEU A 2 -4.45 -16.94 10.59
N LYS A 3 -3.79 -16.89 9.43
CA LYS A 3 -2.38 -16.54 9.34
C LYS A 3 -2.22 -15.05 9.60
N PRO A 4 -1.30 -14.60 10.48
CA PRO A 4 -1.14 -13.17 10.75
C PRO A 4 -0.60 -12.40 9.54
N PRO A 5 -0.71 -11.07 9.54
CA PRO A 5 0.09 -10.22 8.65
C PRO A 5 1.58 -10.53 8.82
N VAL A 6 2.34 -10.45 7.74
CA VAL A 6 3.77 -10.78 7.77
C VAL A 6 4.63 -9.70 7.14
N GLU A 7 5.76 -9.39 7.79
CA GLU A 7 6.83 -8.57 7.23
C GLU A 7 7.90 -9.47 6.61
N ILE A 8 8.26 -9.17 5.36
CA ILE A 8 9.35 -9.79 4.62
C ILE A 8 10.45 -8.73 4.50
N VAL A 9 11.57 -8.96 5.19
CA VAL A 9 12.71 -8.04 5.16
C VAL A 9 13.48 -8.17 3.85
N ASP A 10 14.12 -7.08 3.41
CA ASP A 10 14.94 -7.03 2.19
C ASP A 10 14.22 -7.54 0.91
N ALA A 11 12.88 -7.41 0.86
CA ALA A 11 12.08 -7.79 -0.30
C ALA A 11 12.38 -6.92 -1.52
N LEU A 12 12.74 -5.66 -1.31
CA LEU A 12 13.24 -4.75 -2.33
C LEU A 12 14.68 -4.32 -2.00
N ASN A 13 15.52 -4.29 -3.03
CA ASN A 13 16.91 -3.86 -2.87
C ASN A 13 17.00 -2.41 -2.40
N LYS A 14 17.88 -2.14 -1.42
CA LYS A 14 18.06 -0.81 -0.80
C LYS A 14 18.49 0.27 -1.79
N ASP A 15 19.33 -0.07 -2.77
CA ASP A 15 19.74 0.90 -3.80
C ASP A 15 18.54 1.31 -4.68
N THR A 16 17.66 0.36 -4.99
CA THR A 16 16.40 0.63 -5.69
C THR A 16 15.49 1.52 -4.87
N CYS A 17 15.36 1.25 -3.58
CA CYS A 17 14.56 2.08 -2.67
C CYS A 17 15.14 3.50 -2.57
N THR A 18 16.43 3.64 -2.39
CA THR A 18 17.12 4.94 -2.33
C THR A 18 16.95 5.73 -3.62
N TRP A 19 17.07 5.06 -4.76
CA TRP A 19 16.84 5.68 -6.06
C TRP A 19 15.39 6.17 -6.20
N LEU A 20 14.41 5.34 -5.84
CA LEU A 20 12.99 5.70 -5.92
C LEU A 20 12.64 6.82 -4.93
N TYR A 21 13.19 6.78 -3.72
CA TYR A 21 13.09 7.86 -2.73
C TYR A 21 13.56 9.19 -3.32
N ASN A 22 14.76 9.23 -3.91
CA ASN A 22 15.32 10.45 -4.49
C ASN A 22 14.44 11.02 -5.61
N ILE A 23 13.89 10.16 -6.47
CA ILE A 23 12.95 10.60 -7.51
C ILE A 23 11.68 11.20 -6.88
N ALA A 24 11.10 10.49 -5.91
CA ALA A 24 9.87 10.92 -5.25
C ALA A 24 10.06 12.24 -4.51
N ASP A 25 11.14 12.39 -3.76
CA ASP A 25 11.40 13.57 -2.93
C ASP A 25 11.76 14.81 -3.76
N THR A 26 12.48 14.63 -4.88
CA THR A 26 12.86 15.75 -5.77
C THR A 26 11.78 16.16 -6.77
N ASN A 27 10.69 15.40 -6.90
CA ASN A 27 9.60 15.68 -7.83
C ASN A 27 8.22 15.75 -7.15
N PRO A 28 8.02 16.62 -6.16
CA PRO A 28 6.77 16.68 -5.40
C PRO A 28 5.55 17.01 -6.27
N ALA A 29 5.73 17.68 -7.40
CA ALA A 29 4.65 18.01 -8.33
C ALA A 29 4.11 16.80 -9.12
N ALA A 30 4.82 15.66 -9.12
CA ALA A 30 4.34 14.46 -9.76
C ALA A 30 3.25 13.75 -8.93
N PHE A 31 3.18 14.02 -7.63
CA PHE A 31 2.13 13.47 -6.77
C PHE A 31 0.83 14.23 -6.96
N ILE A 32 -0.24 13.50 -7.20
CA ILE A 32 -1.59 14.04 -7.28
C ILE A 32 -2.33 13.82 -5.97
N ASN A 33 -3.12 14.81 -5.58
CA ASN A 33 -4.04 14.65 -4.45
C ASN A 33 -5.24 13.84 -4.96
N ASP A 34 -5.36 12.60 -4.54
CA ASP A 34 -6.55 11.81 -4.84
C ASP A 34 -7.62 12.08 -3.78
N ASN A 35 -8.37 13.19 -3.97
CA ASN A 35 -9.51 13.51 -3.11
C ASN A 35 -10.69 12.53 -3.27
N GLN A 36 -10.58 11.52 -4.13
CA GLN A 36 -11.65 10.54 -4.37
C GLN A 36 -11.53 9.31 -3.48
N VAL A 37 -10.40 9.08 -2.85
CA VAL A 37 -10.27 8.06 -1.81
C VAL A 37 -10.70 8.66 -0.49
N ILE A 38 -12.01 8.72 -0.31
CA ILE A 38 -12.76 8.86 0.95
C ILE A 38 -11.90 9.34 2.13
N GLY A 39 -11.68 10.66 2.19
CA GLY A 39 -11.34 11.40 3.42
C GLY A 39 -10.11 10.98 4.23
N MET A 40 -9.41 9.92 3.85
CA MET A 40 -8.36 9.31 4.66
C MET A 40 -6.94 9.61 4.17
N PHE A 41 -6.77 9.91 2.90
CA PHE A 41 -5.47 10.31 2.37
C PHE A 41 -5.46 11.81 2.08
N LYS A 42 -4.74 12.54 2.89
CA LYS A 42 -4.28 13.87 2.49
C LYS A 42 -3.14 13.76 1.48
N ASP A 43 -2.79 12.54 1.12
CA ASP A 43 -1.57 12.21 0.43
C ASP A 43 -1.69 12.36 -1.05
N LYS A 44 -0.54 12.62 -1.58
CA LYS A 44 -0.32 12.65 -3.00
C LYS A 44 0.18 11.29 -3.42
N THR A 45 -0.50 10.66 -4.35
CA THR A 45 -0.11 9.38 -4.93
C THR A 45 0.29 9.54 -6.38
N ILE A 46 1.14 8.65 -6.87
CA ILE A 46 1.35 8.45 -8.30
C ILE A 46 0.78 7.07 -8.63
N PRO A 47 -0.44 6.98 -9.15
CA PRO A 47 -1.01 5.71 -9.56
C PRO A 47 -0.16 5.08 -10.66
N TYR A 48 -0.02 3.76 -10.63
CA TYR A 48 0.71 3.02 -11.64
C TYR A 48 0.29 3.36 -13.08
N LYS A 49 -1.01 3.53 -13.33
CA LYS A 49 -1.56 3.94 -14.64
C LYS A 49 -1.04 5.29 -15.14
N ASN A 50 -0.54 6.14 -14.24
CA ASN A 50 0.05 7.44 -14.57
C ASN A 50 1.57 7.36 -14.75
N LEU A 51 2.18 6.21 -14.45
CA LEU A 51 3.59 5.91 -14.63
C LEU A 51 3.73 4.96 -15.82
N HIS A 52 3.63 5.43 -17.03
CA HIS A 52 3.73 4.59 -18.22
C HIS A 52 4.99 4.90 -19.06
N ARG A 53 5.33 3.99 -19.98
CA ARG A 53 6.58 4.01 -20.75
C ARG A 53 6.83 5.27 -21.57
N SER A 54 5.79 6.03 -21.87
CA SER A 54 5.91 7.31 -22.60
C SER A 54 6.25 8.48 -21.68
N MET A 55 6.26 8.28 -20.34
CA MET A 55 6.72 9.33 -19.43
C MET A 55 8.23 9.52 -19.57
N PRO A 56 8.71 10.78 -19.55
CA PRO A 56 10.14 11.03 -19.55
C PRO A 56 10.81 10.44 -18.31
N ASP A 57 12.07 10.01 -18.44
CA ASP A 57 12.88 9.63 -17.29
C ASP A 57 12.91 10.80 -16.27
N PRO A 58 12.82 10.51 -14.94
CA PRO A 58 12.99 9.18 -14.34
C PRO A 58 11.70 8.36 -14.18
N PHE A 59 10.52 8.89 -14.48
CA PHE A 59 9.23 8.24 -14.15
C PHE A 59 8.97 6.96 -14.94
N GLY A 60 9.43 6.84 -16.17
CA GLY A 60 9.34 5.60 -16.94
C GLY A 60 10.14 4.44 -16.31
N GLN A 61 11.19 4.75 -15.54
CA GLN A 61 11.94 3.76 -14.78
C GLN A 61 11.23 3.41 -13.47
N ALA A 62 10.58 4.39 -12.82
CA ALA A 62 9.78 4.14 -11.62
C ALA A 62 8.64 3.14 -11.89
N GLU A 63 7.99 3.24 -13.06
CA GLU A 63 6.99 2.25 -13.48
C GLU A 63 7.55 0.81 -13.46
N ARG A 64 8.79 0.63 -13.94
CA ARG A 64 9.43 -0.69 -13.95
C ARG A 64 9.66 -1.21 -12.53
N VAL A 65 10.04 -0.33 -11.60
CA VAL A 65 10.24 -0.69 -10.19
C VAL A 65 8.90 -1.10 -9.57
N LEU A 66 7.82 -0.35 -9.80
CA LEU A 66 6.49 -0.71 -9.30
C LEU A 66 6.01 -2.04 -9.88
N ASN A 67 6.29 -2.30 -11.16
CA ASN A 67 5.99 -3.59 -11.80
C ASN A 67 6.74 -4.74 -11.12
N ILE A 68 8.03 -4.57 -10.86
CA ILE A 68 8.83 -5.59 -10.18
C ILE A 68 8.30 -5.81 -8.77
N ALA A 69 8.07 -4.74 -8.01
CA ALA A 69 7.57 -4.81 -6.65
C ALA A 69 6.25 -5.61 -6.56
N ARG A 70 5.27 -5.32 -7.43
CA ARG A 70 3.99 -6.03 -7.39
C ARG A 70 4.11 -7.53 -7.70
N PHE A 71 5.05 -7.96 -8.55
CA PHE A 71 5.28 -9.37 -8.81
C PHE A 71 6.05 -10.06 -7.68
N ILE A 72 6.96 -9.35 -7.01
CA ILE A 72 7.58 -9.83 -5.77
C ILE A 72 6.49 -10.09 -4.73
N ALA A 73 5.61 -9.11 -4.47
CA ALA A 73 4.55 -9.28 -3.48
C ALA A 73 3.56 -10.40 -3.86
N GLN A 74 3.22 -10.54 -5.15
CA GLN A 74 2.38 -11.65 -5.63
C GLN A 74 3.00 -13.02 -5.29
N LYS A 75 4.30 -13.16 -5.50
CA LYS A 75 5.03 -14.38 -5.14
C LYS A 75 5.00 -14.62 -3.64
N GLU A 76 5.28 -13.61 -2.82
CA GLU A 76 5.29 -13.72 -1.37
C GLU A 76 3.88 -14.03 -0.81
N ILE A 77 2.82 -13.47 -1.40
CA ILE A 77 1.43 -13.81 -1.07
C ILE A 77 1.17 -15.29 -1.34
N LEU A 78 1.55 -15.78 -2.53
CA LEU A 78 1.40 -17.21 -2.88
C LEU A 78 2.19 -18.11 -1.93
N ASP A 79 3.45 -17.78 -1.67
CA ASP A 79 4.33 -18.59 -0.82
C ASP A 79 3.84 -18.63 0.63
N TYR A 80 3.38 -17.51 1.17
CA TYR A 80 2.96 -17.43 2.56
C TYR A 80 1.51 -17.86 2.77
N TYR A 81 0.55 -17.33 2.00
CA TYR A 81 -0.87 -17.63 2.18
C TYR A 81 -1.32 -18.87 1.40
N GLY A 82 -0.62 -19.25 0.33
CA GLY A 82 -0.96 -20.40 -0.50
C GLY A 82 -2.02 -20.10 -1.56
N GLU A 83 -2.34 -18.83 -1.79
CA GLU A 83 -3.37 -18.40 -2.72
C GLU A 83 -2.78 -17.53 -3.83
N TYR A 84 -3.13 -17.85 -5.08
CA TYR A 84 -2.74 -17.03 -6.21
C TYR A 84 -3.71 -15.85 -6.36
N SER A 85 -3.16 -14.67 -6.55
CA SER A 85 -3.92 -13.44 -6.75
C SER A 85 -3.30 -12.59 -7.88
N TYR A 86 -4.11 -11.75 -8.51
CA TYR A 86 -3.71 -10.94 -9.65
C TYR A 86 -3.49 -9.49 -9.22
N PRO A 87 -2.37 -8.85 -9.64
CA PRO A 87 -2.16 -7.44 -9.36
C PRO A 87 -3.28 -6.57 -9.94
N GLU A 88 -3.94 -5.78 -9.08
CA GLU A 88 -5.02 -4.87 -9.47
C GLU A 88 -4.48 -3.45 -9.62
N ASN A 89 -4.17 -2.78 -8.52
CA ASN A 89 -3.65 -1.42 -8.52
C ASN A 89 -2.31 -1.36 -7.77
N THR A 90 -1.46 -0.42 -8.16
CA THR A 90 -0.17 -0.18 -7.51
C THR A 90 0.14 1.30 -7.53
N GLU A 91 0.49 1.85 -6.39
CA GLU A 91 0.71 3.28 -6.21
C GLU A 91 2.01 3.55 -5.43
N LEU A 92 2.73 4.59 -5.84
CA LEU A 92 3.76 5.20 -5.03
C LEU A 92 3.10 6.27 -4.16
N VAL A 93 3.18 6.12 -2.85
CA VAL A 93 2.49 6.95 -1.87
C VAL A 93 3.49 7.74 -1.05
N LYS A 94 3.24 9.04 -0.92
CA LYS A 94 3.96 9.95 -0.04
C LYS A 94 3.09 10.33 1.16
N TRP A 95 3.61 10.13 2.35
CA TRP A 95 3.04 10.54 3.62
C TRP A 95 3.88 11.68 4.19
N ILE A 96 3.25 12.78 4.55
CA ILE A 96 3.93 13.91 5.17
C ILE A 96 3.68 13.93 6.69
N PRO A 97 4.48 14.62 7.49
CA PRO A 97 4.18 14.79 8.91
C PRO A 97 2.77 15.33 9.16
N GLY A 98 2.04 14.67 10.06
CA GLY A 98 0.62 14.88 10.34
C GLY A 98 -0.32 13.90 9.62
N ASP A 99 0.17 13.13 8.65
CA ASP A 99 -0.64 12.11 7.97
C ASP A 99 -0.75 10.86 8.83
N SER A 100 -1.94 10.29 8.84
CA SER A 100 -2.27 9.03 9.51
C SER A 100 -3.42 8.36 8.77
N MET A 101 -3.67 7.10 9.07
CA MET A 101 -4.84 6.39 8.56
C MET A 101 -5.58 5.70 9.69
N SER A 102 -6.87 5.97 9.80
CA SER A 102 -7.74 5.29 10.75
C SER A 102 -7.89 3.81 10.40
N ILE A 103 -8.36 3.03 11.38
CA ILE A 103 -8.59 1.58 11.20
C ILE A 103 -9.62 1.36 10.09
N HIS A 104 -9.26 0.53 9.11
CA HIS A 104 -10.09 0.16 7.97
C HIS A 104 -9.71 -1.23 7.46
N SER A 105 -10.52 -1.76 6.55
CA SER A 105 -10.14 -2.86 5.66
C SER A 105 -10.13 -2.38 4.21
N ASP A 106 -9.38 -3.05 3.34
CA ASP A 106 -9.22 -2.61 1.96
C ASP A 106 -10.33 -3.07 1.02
N ASN A 107 -11.23 -3.95 1.48
CA ASN A 107 -12.32 -4.49 0.65
C ASN A 107 -13.71 -4.40 1.25
N SER A 108 -13.86 -3.83 2.45
CA SER A 108 -15.15 -3.72 3.13
C SER A 108 -15.24 -2.46 3.99
N TRP A 109 -16.48 -2.04 4.27
CA TRP A 109 -16.75 -0.92 5.16
C TRP A 109 -16.57 -1.37 6.61
N THR A 110 -15.64 -0.76 7.34
CA THR A 110 -15.42 -1.02 8.76
C THR A 110 -16.31 -0.12 9.61
N GLU A 111 -16.91 -0.68 10.65
CA GLU A 111 -17.68 0.12 11.63
C GLU A 111 -16.74 1.09 12.37
N GLY A 112 -17.22 2.32 12.56
CA GLY A 112 -16.50 3.35 13.32
C GLY A 112 -15.69 4.37 12.51
N ASN A 113 -15.58 4.23 11.20
CA ASN A 113 -14.85 5.17 10.34
C ASN A 113 -15.69 6.37 9.83
N GLY A 114 -16.83 6.67 10.46
CA GLY A 114 -17.75 7.70 9.98
C GLY A 114 -18.49 7.32 8.68
N LEU A 115 -18.35 6.07 8.24
CA LEU A 115 -18.98 5.50 7.05
C LEU A 115 -20.26 4.71 7.37
N GLU A 116 -20.76 4.82 8.58
CA GLU A 116 -22.04 4.22 9.02
C GLU A 116 -23.24 4.59 8.12
N THR A 117 -23.10 5.68 7.35
CA THR A 117 -24.07 6.11 6.35
C THR A 117 -24.11 5.25 5.10
N GLN A 118 -23.16 4.32 4.94
CA GLN A 118 -23.06 3.45 3.74
C GLN A 118 -23.55 2.02 3.99
N LYS A 119 -24.31 1.80 5.06
CA LYS A 119 -24.91 0.49 5.35
C LYS A 119 -25.78 0.02 4.18
N GLY A 120 -25.38 -1.10 3.56
CA GLY A 120 -26.05 -1.66 2.39
C GLY A 120 -25.48 -1.20 1.03
N VAL A 121 -24.46 -0.35 1.02
CA VAL A 121 -23.70 0.00 -0.19
C VAL A 121 -22.50 -0.93 -0.29
N GLU A 122 -22.33 -1.57 -1.44
CA GLU A 122 -21.18 -2.43 -1.70
C GLU A 122 -19.87 -1.63 -1.69
N HIS A 123 -18.82 -2.19 -1.09
CA HIS A 123 -17.52 -1.53 -1.09
C HIS A 123 -16.94 -1.49 -2.52
N PRO A 124 -16.43 -0.35 -3.01
CA PRO A 124 -15.99 -0.20 -4.39
C PRO A 124 -14.81 -1.12 -4.75
N THR A 125 -14.11 -1.66 -3.77
CA THR A 125 -12.99 -2.58 -3.94
C THR A 125 -13.21 -3.93 -3.24
N ASN A 126 -14.46 -4.36 -3.13
CA ASN A 126 -14.86 -5.63 -2.49
C ASN A 126 -14.18 -6.87 -3.08
N TYR A 127 -13.72 -6.79 -4.33
CA TYR A 127 -13.01 -7.84 -5.06
C TYR A 127 -11.53 -7.99 -4.64
N ARG A 128 -10.97 -7.06 -3.85
CA ARG A 128 -9.60 -7.16 -3.37
C ARG A 128 -9.45 -8.32 -2.39
N THR A 129 -8.44 -9.14 -2.62
CA THR A 129 -8.15 -10.31 -1.78
C THR A 129 -6.93 -10.09 -0.88
N TYR A 130 -5.91 -9.41 -1.39
CA TYR A 130 -4.66 -9.14 -0.67
C TYR A 130 -4.18 -7.71 -0.87
N SER A 131 -3.46 -7.22 0.13
CA SER A 131 -2.79 -5.94 0.15
C SER A 131 -1.31 -6.13 0.46
N ALA A 132 -0.47 -5.31 -0.14
CA ALA A 132 0.98 -5.35 0.02
C ALA A 132 1.54 -3.93 0.10
N ILE A 133 2.41 -3.67 1.07
CA ILE A 133 3.02 -2.38 1.29
C ILE A 133 4.55 -2.54 1.34
N PHE A 134 5.26 -1.98 0.36
CA PHE A 134 6.71 -1.84 0.41
C PHE A 134 7.11 -0.52 1.06
N TYR A 135 8.17 -0.55 1.83
CA TYR A 135 8.71 0.61 2.53
C TYR A 135 9.97 1.10 1.85
N ILE A 136 9.91 2.32 1.31
CA ILE A 136 10.95 2.88 0.46
C ILE A 136 12.04 3.57 1.29
N ASN A 137 11.68 4.08 2.46
CA ASN A 137 12.60 4.65 3.45
C ASN A 137 12.22 4.23 4.87
N ASP A 138 13.13 4.44 5.83
CA ASP A 138 12.90 4.15 7.25
C ASP A 138 13.47 5.24 8.18
N ASP A 139 13.83 6.40 7.62
CA ASP A 139 14.37 7.55 8.33
C ASP A 139 13.31 8.49 8.94
N TYR A 140 12.02 8.20 8.72
CA TYR A 140 10.88 8.93 9.30
C TYR A 140 10.58 8.48 10.74
N GLU A 141 9.83 9.30 11.50
CA GLU A 141 9.30 8.94 12.82
C GLU A 141 7.76 8.80 12.77
N GLY A 142 7.21 7.89 13.59
CA GLY A 142 5.79 7.48 13.52
C GLY A 142 5.52 6.60 12.30
N GLY A 143 4.29 6.60 11.82
CA GLY A 143 3.90 5.91 10.59
C GLY A 143 3.94 4.38 10.67
N GLU A 144 3.92 3.80 11.87
CA GLU A 144 3.79 2.36 12.08
C GLU A 144 2.45 1.87 11.52
N ILE A 145 2.47 0.75 10.80
CA ILE A 145 1.25 0.01 10.47
C ILE A 145 0.88 -0.89 11.64
N TYR A 146 -0.39 -0.90 12.01
CA TYR A 146 -0.87 -1.72 13.12
C TYR A 146 -2.14 -2.49 12.77
N PHE A 147 -2.25 -3.70 13.31
CA PHE A 147 -3.35 -4.65 13.10
C PHE A 147 -3.98 -5.01 14.45
N PRO A 148 -5.03 -4.32 14.91
CA PRO A 148 -5.60 -4.53 16.24
C PRO A 148 -6.09 -5.96 16.48
N GLY A 149 -6.64 -6.62 15.47
CA GLY A 149 -7.15 -7.99 15.57
C GLY A 149 -6.06 -9.05 15.84
N PHE A 150 -4.80 -8.69 15.63
CA PHE A 150 -3.64 -9.58 15.84
C PHE A 150 -2.71 -9.12 16.97
N ASP A 151 -2.96 -7.93 17.54
CA ASP A 151 -2.03 -7.27 18.49
C ASP A 151 -0.63 -7.09 17.86
N ILE A 152 -0.59 -6.73 16.57
CA ILE A 152 0.65 -6.54 15.81
C ILE A 152 0.80 -5.07 15.46
N GLU A 153 2.00 -4.55 15.69
CA GLU A 153 2.46 -3.25 15.24
C GLU A 153 3.84 -3.41 14.59
N ILE A 154 4.00 -2.87 13.38
CA ILE A 154 5.22 -3.01 12.61
C ILE A 154 5.74 -1.62 12.24
N LYS A 155 7.02 -1.37 12.52
CA LYS A 155 7.80 -0.28 11.94
C LYS A 155 8.82 -0.85 10.98
N PRO A 156 8.46 -1.01 9.69
CA PRO A 156 9.29 -1.70 8.73
C PRO A 156 10.59 -0.95 8.42
N LYS A 157 11.59 -1.70 7.99
CA LYS A 157 12.84 -1.17 7.48
C LYS A 157 12.76 -0.85 6.00
N GLN A 158 13.67 0.00 5.51
CA GLN A 158 13.82 0.24 4.08
C GLN A 158 13.98 -1.09 3.33
N GLY A 159 13.18 -1.28 2.29
CA GLY A 159 13.15 -2.50 1.48
C GLY A 159 12.26 -3.61 2.02
N SER A 160 11.66 -3.46 3.22
CA SER A 160 10.67 -4.42 3.73
C SER A 160 9.35 -4.38 2.95
N LEU A 161 8.65 -5.50 2.97
CA LEU A 161 7.31 -5.69 2.43
C LEU A 161 6.40 -6.22 3.54
N VAL A 162 5.25 -5.62 3.74
CA VAL A 162 4.17 -6.16 4.59
C VAL A 162 3.05 -6.64 3.68
N ILE A 163 2.61 -7.90 3.86
CA ILE A 163 1.49 -8.51 3.12
C ILE A 163 0.40 -9.00 4.07
N PHE A 164 -0.85 -8.85 3.66
CA PHE A 164 -2.02 -9.28 4.43
C PHE A 164 -3.26 -9.40 3.54
N PRO A 165 -4.24 -10.25 3.92
CA PRO A 165 -5.56 -10.26 3.29
C PRO A 165 -6.30 -8.94 3.46
N SER A 166 -7.08 -8.54 2.46
CA SER A 166 -7.76 -7.24 2.42
C SER A 166 -9.05 -7.15 3.23
N ASN A 167 -9.50 -8.26 3.84
CA ASN A 167 -10.82 -8.38 4.48
C ASN A 167 -10.87 -7.89 5.94
N ASP A 168 -12.08 -7.85 6.52
CA ASP A 168 -12.37 -7.33 7.87
C ASP A 168 -11.60 -8.00 9.01
N ASN A 169 -11.11 -9.23 8.82
CA ASN A 169 -10.28 -9.88 9.84
C ASN A 169 -8.89 -9.22 9.93
N TYR A 170 -8.49 -8.44 8.93
CA TYR A 170 -7.20 -7.78 8.83
C TYR A 170 -7.34 -6.26 8.79
N THR A 171 -8.28 -5.75 9.61
CA THR A 171 -8.38 -4.30 9.81
C THR A 171 -7.05 -3.75 10.29
N HIS A 172 -6.64 -2.65 9.70
CA HIS A 172 -5.36 -2.02 9.99
C HIS A 172 -5.46 -0.51 9.91
N GLY A 173 -4.47 0.15 10.50
CA GLY A 173 -4.32 1.59 10.42
C GLY A 173 -2.86 1.97 10.33
N VAL A 174 -2.59 3.26 10.11
CA VAL A 174 -1.24 3.83 10.13
C VAL A 174 -1.20 4.93 11.16
N LYS A 175 -0.26 4.85 12.10
CA LYS A 175 -0.03 5.91 13.08
C LYS A 175 0.44 7.18 12.39
N GLU A 176 0.25 8.31 13.05
CA GLU A 176 0.69 9.60 12.54
C GLU A 176 2.19 9.58 12.21
N VAL A 177 2.54 10.01 11.02
CA VAL A 177 3.91 10.35 10.66
C VAL A 177 4.26 11.65 11.37
N THR A 178 5.25 11.65 12.24
CA THR A 178 5.57 12.81 13.09
C THR A 178 6.77 13.60 12.59
N LYS A 179 7.64 12.97 11.77
CA LYS A 179 8.87 13.62 11.30
C LYS A 179 9.36 12.99 10.00
N LEU A 180 9.78 13.81 9.07
CA LEU A 180 10.17 13.47 7.70
C LEU A 180 9.06 12.80 6.89
N ASN A 181 9.26 12.67 5.60
CA ASN A 181 8.30 12.04 4.71
C ASN A 181 8.50 10.52 4.72
N ARG A 182 7.39 9.79 4.78
CA ARG A 182 7.35 8.33 4.60
C ARG A 182 6.91 8.03 3.17
N TYR A 183 7.67 7.20 2.47
CA TYR A 183 7.34 6.75 1.11
C TYR A 183 7.10 5.25 1.09
N THR A 184 6.01 4.85 0.44
CA THR A 184 5.61 3.45 0.30
C THR A 184 5.16 3.14 -1.12
N ILE A 185 5.28 1.86 -1.53
CA ILE A 185 4.51 1.34 -2.65
C ILE A 185 3.36 0.54 -2.06
N ALA A 186 2.13 0.96 -2.34
CA ALA A 186 0.92 0.22 -2.02
C ALA A 186 0.47 -0.56 -3.25
N ALA A 187 0.23 -1.85 -3.10
CA ALA A 187 -0.24 -2.72 -4.16
C ALA A 187 -1.41 -3.58 -3.68
N TRP A 188 -2.45 -3.67 -4.50
CA TRP A 188 -3.62 -4.49 -4.22
C TRP A 188 -3.77 -5.59 -5.24
N TYR A 189 -4.42 -6.67 -4.82
CA TYR A 189 -4.56 -7.89 -5.59
C TYR A 189 -6.02 -8.36 -5.57
N ALA A 190 -6.48 -8.87 -6.69
CA ALA A 190 -7.81 -9.43 -6.85
C ALA A 190 -7.76 -10.96 -7.01
N GLY A 191 -8.84 -11.63 -6.66
CA GLY A 191 -9.00 -13.06 -6.90
C GLY A 191 -9.23 -13.37 -8.39
N HIS A 192 -9.17 -14.66 -8.73
CA HIS A 192 -9.38 -15.15 -10.10
C HIS A 192 -10.75 -14.74 -10.67
N GLU A 193 -11.76 -14.69 -9.83
CA GLU A 193 -13.14 -14.38 -10.21
C GLU A 193 -13.29 -12.99 -10.84
N TYR A 194 -12.45 -12.04 -10.44
CA TYR A 194 -12.47 -10.67 -10.95
C TYR A 194 -12.03 -10.55 -12.42
N TYR A 195 -11.18 -11.49 -12.89
CA TYR A 195 -10.64 -11.48 -14.25
C TYR A 195 -11.23 -12.58 -15.14
N ALA A 196 -12.22 -13.33 -14.62
CA ALA A 196 -12.84 -14.45 -15.35
C ALA A 196 -13.98 -14.02 -16.31
N GLU A 197 -14.32 -12.72 -16.34
CA GLU A 197 -15.25 -12.11 -17.29
C GLU A 197 -14.47 -11.49 -18.47
#